data_9fe43d3b3a2a658daa7e8db30b81eb11
#
_entry.id   9fe43d3b3a2a658daa7e8db30b81eb11
#
_cell.length_a   1.000
_cell.length_b   1.000
_cell.length_c   1.000
_cell.angle_alpha   90.00
_cell.angle_beta   90.00
_cell.angle_gamma   90.00
#
_symmetry.space_group_name_H-M   'P 1'
#
loop_
_entity.id
_entity.type
_entity.pdbx_description
1 polymer ?
#
loop_
_entity_poly.entity_id
_entity_poly.type
_entity_poly.pdbx_seq_one_letter_code
_entity_poly.pdbx_strand_id
1 'polypeptide(L)'
;MVISFIAAYFQSIVGLGWMKNCFRRFSTISILTLLTSSTVVMAQSHHDHGGADGDPEALVEKFGSVHMPISCDASVQVPFERGIALLHSFWYEEANKQFQAVAKADPQCAMAEWGLAMTEWRPLWDGMPEERRKTGIAEIDKATALHPKTDREQRYIAALSRYLHADPTKHDQAVHAYSDAMGVLSKAYPDDIEAQAFYGLSLAVGIGTTDPAGDAHKALAILQPGFEAHPDHPGFAHYIIHTCDNPQIASEGLAAAKKYASIAPSSAHALHMPGHIFARLGMWPEDIESNRASVVASEYAEKHHLGGVTHEMHAYEFLLYAYLQQADDADAKAILNNTDPLAAHLSALPGIANDGMGRRITYIQVEYPSIYYLEMHDWKSVLAIPEPGNATASAKYYHAWAQAIAAGHLRDAEAADKATASAQQYAKAANEEYTPIGREVAATLATVKAWQSFAHKKDEQALREIREAADQQDHRGQNEVDIPVREMYGDMLFLLHRPAEALTQYRTALQLSPNRYNGLYNAGRAAEAIGKPDEASNYYSQLLKVTNDGVNTHRPEVSSARNYIQKRQASGL
;
A
#
# COMPACT_ATOMS: atom_id res chain seq x y z
N MET A 1 7.24 9.65 49.78
CA MET A 1 7.56 8.69 50.83
C MET A 1 8.00 7.40 50.15
N VAL A 2 9.29 7.22 50.14
CA VAL A 2 10.09 5.99 50.24
C VAL A 2 10.15 5.12 49.00
N ILE A 3 11.20 5.25 48.13
CA ILE A 3 12.58 4.68 48.18
C ILE A 3 12.57 3.19 47.78
N SER A 4 13.13 2.87 46.56
CA SER A 4 14.47 2.28 46.31
C SER A 4 14.72 0.88 46.85
N PHE A 5 15.28 0.00 46.00
CA PHE A 5 16.44 -0.89 46.25
C PHE A 5 16.72 -1.63 44.92
N ILE A 6 17.83 -1.30 44.17
CA ILE A 6 19.24 -1.76 44.24
C ILE A 6 19.35 -3.24 43.79
N ALA A 7 19.91 -3.53 42.64
CA ALA A 7 21.30 -3.61 42.14
C ALA A 7 22.06 -4.88 42.56
N ALA A 8 22.71 -5.46 41.56
CA ALA A 8 23.97 -6.19 41.54
C ALA A 8 24.01 -7.65 42.00
N TYR A 9 24.50 -8.51 41.13
CA TYR A 9 25.63 -9.38 41.45
C TYR A 9 26.55 -9.58 40.24
N PHE A 10 27.75 -9.34 40.49
CA PHE A 10 29.02 -9.30 39.83
C PHE A 10 29.63 -10.69 39.57
N GLN A 11 30.41 -10.77 38.47
CA GLN A 11 31.79 -11.29 38.32
C GLN A 11 32.17 -12.70 38.79
N SER A 12 32.83 -13.43 37.97
CA SER A 12 34.26 -13.72 37.77
C SER A 12 34.53 -15.18 37.46
N ILE A 13 35.45 -15.46 36.59
CA ILE A 13 36.81 -16.04 36.74
C ILE A 13 37.28 -16.45 35.34
N VAL A 14 38.18 -15.77 34.77
CA VAL A 14 39.62 -15.87 34.55
C VAL A 14 40.19 -17.30 34.48
N GLY A 15 40.90 -17.57 33.41
CA GLY A 15 41.78 -18.72 33.27
C GLY A 15 42.62 -18.68 31.98
N LEU A 16 43.80 -18.12 32.10
CA LEU A 16 44.93 -18.05 31.16
C LEU A 16 45.48 -19.44 30.74
N GLY A 17 46.15 -19.43 29.59
CA GLY A 17 47.33 -20.27 29.47
C GLY A 17 47.74 -20.65 28.05
N TRP A 18 48.67 -19.89 27.45
CA TRP A 18 49.99 -20.25 26.88
C TRP A 18 50.02 -21.21 25.66
N MET A 19 50.54 -20.84 24.60
CA MET A 19 51.83 -20.40 24.02
C MET A 19 52.41 -21.40 22.98
N LYS A 20 52.81 -20.83 21.85
CA LYS A 20 54.05 -20.98 21.07
C LYS A 20 54.28 -22.12 20.05
N ASN A 21 54.60 -21.60 18.85
CA ASN A 21 55.70 -21.94 17.93
C ASN A 21 55.70 -23.28 17.17
N CYS A 22 55.85 -23.27 15.83
CA CYS A 22 57.14 -23.18 15.10
C CYS A 22 56.93 -23.33 13.57
N PHE A 23 57.45 -22.38 12.85
CA PHE A 23 58.35 -22.34 11.72
C PHE A 23 58.48 -23.48 10.67
N ARG A 24 58.47 -23.03 9.40
CA ARG A 24 59.30 -23.39 8.22
C ARG A 24 58.98 -24.65 7.40
N ARG A 25 58.77 -24.54 6.13
CA ARG A 25 59.78 -24.42 5.04
C ARG A 25 59.19 -24.31 3.65
N PHE A 26 59.89 -23.56 2.84
CA PHE A 26 59.86 -23.36 1.37
C PHE A 26 59.71 -24.62 0.51
N SER A 27 59.06 -24.50 -0.65
CA SER A 27 59.69 -24.78 -1.94
C SER A 27 58.85 -24.25 -3.12
N THR A 28 59.58 -23.71 -4.05
CA THR A 28 59.35 -23.04 -5.33
C THR A 28 58.92 -23.96 -6.49
N ILE A 29 58.44 -23.27 -7.58
CA ILE A 29 58.44 -23.67 -9.04
C ILE A 29 57.12 -24.35 -9.45
N SER A 30 56.38 -23.86 -10.42
CA SER A 30 56.66 -23.39 -11.80
C SER A 30 55.47 -22.67 -12.40
N ILE A 31 55.78 -21.69 -13.23
CA ILE A 31 54.92 -20.93 -14.15
C ILE A 31 54.38 -21.87 -15.25
N LEU A 32 53.05 -21.85 -15.44
CA LEU A 32 52.48 -22.21 -16.73
C LEU A 32 51.29 -21.28 -17.03
N THR A 33 51.52 -20.40 -17.97
CA THR A 33 50.56 -19.49 -18.57
C THR A 33 49.51 -20.26 -19.35
N LEU A 34 48.25 -20.21 -18.94
CA LEU A 34 47.14 -20.54 -19.82
C LEU A 34 46.14 -19.39 -19.74
N LEU A 35 46.02 -18.69 -20.85
CA LEU A 35 44.93 -17.77 -21.16
C LEU A 35 43.62 -18.54 -21.15
N THR A 36 42.74 -18.27 -20.20
CA THR A 36 41.31 -18.60 -20.28
C THR A 36 40.52 -17.35 -19.97
N SER A 37 39.71 -17.00 -20.94
CA SER A 37 38.68 -15.95 -20.92
C SER A 37 37.84 -16.01 -19.65
N SER A 38 37.97 -14.98 -18.82
CA SER A 38 37.10 -14.79 -17.64
C SER A 38 35.77 -14.25 -18.10
N THR A 39 34.78 -15.11 -18.19
CA THR A 39 33.38 -14.71 -18.05
C THR A 39 33.18 -14.26 -16.61
N VAL A 40 32.91 -12.97 -16.43
CA VAL A 40 32.48 -12.42 -15.17
C VAL A 40 31.05 -12.93 -14.92
N VAL A 41 30.93 -13.97 -14.10
CA VAL A 41 29.68 -14.34 -13.49
C VAL A 41 29.47 -13.33 -12.36
N MET A 42 28.53 -12.43 -12.52
CA MET A 42 28.00 -11.64 -11.42
C MET A 42 27.41 -12.60 -10.40
N ALA A 43 28.08 -12.76 -9.29
CA ALA A 43 27.54 -13.44 -8.13
C ALA A 43 26.43 -12.54 -7.56
N GLN A 44 25.18 -12.88 -7.84
CA GLN A 44 24.05 -12.42 -7.03
C GLN A 44 24.28 -12.96 -5.61
N SER A 45 24.46 -12.07 -4.67
CA SER A 45 24.40 -12.41 -3.24
C SER A 45 22.95 -12.73 -2.90
N HIS A 46 22.57 -13.99 -3.05
CA HIS A 46 21.40 -14.51 -2.38
C HIS A 46 21.69 -14.47 -0.87
N HIS A 47 21.06 -13.56 -0.15
CA HIS A 47 20.88 -13.74 1.27
C HIS A 47 19.96 -14.94 1.45
N ASP A 48 20.56 -16.02 1.93
CA ASP A 48 19.90 -17.27 2.28
C ASP A 48 18.95 -16.98 3.46
N HIS A 49 17.71 -16.62 3.16
CA HIS A 49 16.63 -16.74 4.12
C HIS A 49 16.29 -18.21 4.19
N GLY A 50 16.56 -18.83 5.32
CA GLY A 50 16.26 -20.23 5.62
C GLY A 50 14.80 -20.59 5.31
N GLY A 51 14.47 -20.68 4.04
CA GLY A 51 13.29 -21.30 3.49
C GLY A 51 13.57 -22.80 3.50
N ALA A 52 12.77 -23.53 4.26
CA ALA A 52 12.67 -24.95 4.09
C ALA A 52 12.55 -25.27 2.60
N ASP A 53 13.28 -26.27 2.12
CA ASP A 53 13.06 -26.94 0.84
C ASP A 53 11.63 -27.54 0.83
N GLY A 54 10.62 -26.66 0.69
CA GLY A 54 9.22 -27.00 0.57
C GLY A 54 8.83 -26.97 -0.89
N ASP A 55 8.18 -28.03 -1.34
CA ASP A 55 7.51 -28.12 -2.62
C ASP A 55 6.72 -26.83 -2.89
N PRO A 56 6.85 -26.15 -4.06
CA PRO A 56 6.05 -25.00 -4.42
C PRO A 56 4.52 -25.22 -4.28
N GLU A 57 4.03 -26.46 -4.41
CA GLU A 57 2.64 -26.82 -4.09
C GLU A 57 2.26 -26.58 -2.61
N ALA A 58 3.20 -26.60 -1.68
CA ALA A 58 2.95 -26.36 -0.26
C ALA A 58 2.67 -24.86 0.05
N LEU A 59 3.08 -23.93 -0.81
CA LEU A 59 2.79 -22.49 -0.66
C LEU A 59 1.29 -22.17 -0.81
N VAL A 60 0.55 -22.95 -1.59
CA VAL A 60 -0.90 -22.76 -1.85
C VAL A 60 -1.77 -23.14 -0.64
N GLU A 61 -1.19 -23.71 0.41
CA GLU A 61 -1.96 -24.26 1.54
C GLU A 61 -1.92 -23.41 2.82
N LYS A 62 -1.15 -22.32 2.87
CA LYS A 62 -0.96 -21.55 4.11
C LYS A 62 -1.67 -20.21 4.07
N PHE A 63 -2.87 -20.14 4.66
CA PHE A 63 -3.74 -18.95 4.71
C PHE A 63 -4.09 -18.51 6.12
N GLY A 64 -3.35 -18.97 7.14
CA GLY A 64 -3.68 -18.74 8.53
C GLY A 64 -4.66 -19.76 9.10
N SER A 65 -5.23 -19.46 10.26
CA SER A 65 -6.16 -20.33 10.99
C SER A 65 -7.53 -19.67 11.13
N VAL A 66 -8.56 -20.36 10.65
CA VAL A 66 -9.96 -19.93 10.69
C VAL A 66 -10.79 -21.03 11.33
N HIS A 67 -11.77 -20.66 12.14
CA HIS A 67 -12.71 -21.60 12.73
C HIS A 67 -14.14 -21.06 12.70
N MET A 68 -14.92 -21.52 11.72
CA MET A 68 -16.33 -21.14 11.52
C MET A 68 -17.20 -22.40 11.40
N PRO A 69 -17.67 -22.97 12.53
CA PRO A 69 -18.54 -24.15 12.48
C PRO A 69 -19.82 -23.89 11.70
N ILE A 70 -20.20 -24.81 10.82
CA ILE A 70 -21.43 -24.73 10.02
C ILE A 70 -22.31 -25.96 10.23
N SER A 71 -23.62 -25.81 9.97
CA SER A 71 -24.60 -26.88 10.14
C SER A 71 -24.80 -27.77 8.90
N CYS A 72 -23.84 -27.74 7.97
CA CYS A 72 -23.77 -28.56 6.76
C CYS A 72 -23.23 -29.95 7.05
N ASP A 73 -23.02 -30.77 6.00
CA ASP A 73 -22.34 -32.06 6.16
C ASP A 73 -20.93 -31.87 6.74
N ALA A 74 -20.52 -32.77 7.67
CA ALA A 74 -19.22 -32.62 8.34
C ALA A 74 -18.02 -32.72 7.37
N SER A 75 -18.16 -33.36 6.22
CA SER A 75 -17.11 -33.47 5.21
C SER A 75 -16.75 -32.16 4.54
N VAL A 76 -17.65 -31.17 4.56
CA VAL A 76 -17.43 -29.87 3.94
C VAL A 76 -16.93 -28.78 4.94
N GLN A 77 -16.81 -29.11 6.22
CA GLN A 77 -16.36 -28.13 7.24
C GLN A 77 -14.98 -27.57 6.93
N VAL A 78 -13.98 -28.41 6.71
CA VAL A 78 -12.59 -27.97 6.42
C VAL A 78 -12.50 -27.22 5.08
N PRO A 79 -13.08 -27.73 3.96
CA PRO A 79 -13.18 -26.95 2.73
C PRO A 79 -13.84 -25.59 2.89
N PHE A 80 -14.90 -25.49 3.71
CA PHE A 80 -15.58 -24.22 3.97
C PHE A 80 -14.66 -23.23 4.72
N GLU A 81 -14.01 -23.66 5.79
CA GLU A 81 -13.06 -22.82 6.54
C GLU A 81 -11.89 -22.35 5.68
N ARG A 82 -11.40 -23.18 4.74
CA ARG A 82 -10.44 -22.76 3.74
C ARG A 82 -10.99 -21.62 2.86
N GLY A 83 -12.25 -21.72 2.41
CA GLY A 83 -12.93 -20.65 1.68
C GLY A 83 -12.98 -19.33 2.47
N ILE A 84 -13.24 -19.40 3.78
CA ILE A 84 -13.25 -18.24 4.68
C ILE A 84 -11.84 -17.64 4.81
N ALA A 85 -10.80 -18.44 4.97
CA ALA A 85 -9.41 -17.95 5.05
C ALA A 85 -8.97 -17.21 3.78
N LEU A 86 -9.35 -17.74 2.62
CA LEU A 86 -9.14 -17.09 1.32
C LEU A 86 -9.93 -15.77 1.21
N LEU A 87 -11.19 -15.76 1.68
CA LEU A 87 -12.04 -14.57 1.72
C LEU A 87 -11.45 -13.48 2.61
N HIS A 88 -10.94 -13.84 3.79
CA HIS A 88 -10.24 -12.90 4.69
C HIS A 88 -8.96 -12.32 4.08
N SER A 89 -8.33 -13.05 3.16
CA SER A 89 -7.15 -12.58 2.43
C SER A 89 -7.51 -11.85 1.12
N PHE A 90 -8.79 -11.55 0.89
CA PHE A 90 -9.34 -10.94 -0.32
C PHE A 90 -8.97 -11.66 -1.62
N TRP A 91 -8.70 -12.96 -1.53
CA TRP A 91 -8.48 -13.81 -2.69
C TRP A 91 -9.81 -14.39 -3.19
N TYR A 92 -10.65 -13.48 -3.68
CA TYR A 92 -12.07 -13.74 -3.99
C TYR A 92 -12.28 -14.83 -5.03
N GLU A 93 -11.43 -14.91 -6.06
CA GLU A 93 -11.53 -15.89 -7.13
C GLU A 93 -11.32 -17.32 -6.58
N GLU A 94 -10.30 -17.51 -5.73
CA GLU A 94 -10.03 -18.83 -5.12
C GLU A 94 -11.02 -19.16 -4.02
N ALA A 95 -11.49 -18.18 -3.24
CA ALA A 95 -12.58 -18.36 -2.29
C ALA A 95 -13.87 -18.80 -3.00
N ASN A 96 -14.20 -18.20 -4.15
CA ASN A 96 -15.36 -18.56 -4.97
C ASN A 96 -15.28 -20.03 -5.44
N LYS A 97 -14.13 -20.45 -6.03
CA LYS A 97 -13.90 -21.84 -6.43
C LYS A 97 -14.08 -22.81 -5.25
N GLN A 98 -13.58 -22.42 -4.09
CA GLN A 98 -13.68 -23.22 -2.87
C GLN A 98 -15.12 -23.38 -2.40
N PHE A 99 -15.91 -22.28 -2.35
CA PHE A 99 -17.33 -22.34 -1.96
C PHE A 99 -18.19 -23.06 -3.00
N GLN A 100 -17.88 -22.97 -4.30
CA GLN A 100 -18.51 -23.79 -5.34
C GLN A 100 -18.28 -25.30 -5.10
N ALA A 101 -17.06 -25.67 -4.71
CA ALA A 101 -16.76 -27.06 -4.38
C ALA A 101 -17.56 -27.55 -3.16
N VAL A 102 -17.71 -26.70 -2.12
CA VAL A 102 -18.54 -26.97 -0.95
C VAL A 102 -20.01 -27.14 -1.34
N ALA A 103 -20.58 -26.19 -2.11
CA ALA A 103 -21.97 -26.26 -2.57
C ALA A 103 -22.26 -27.49 -3.46
N LYS A 104 -21.26 -27.93 -4.23
CA LYS A 104 -21.36 -29.16 -5.03
C LYS A 104 -21.34 -30.42 -4.16
N ALA A 105 -20.53 -30.43 -3.12
CA ALA A 105 -20.41 -31.59 -2.21
C ALA A 105 -21.61 -31.72 -1.27
N ASP A 106 -22.14 -30.60 -0.77
CA ASP A 106 -23.39 -30.51 0.01
C ASP A 106 -24.33 -29.46 -0.58
N PRO A 107 -25.23 -29.84 -1.50
CA PRO A 107 -26.18 -28.91 -2.11
C PRO A 107 -27.23 -28.32 -1.16
N GLN A 108 -27.28 -28.79 0.10
CA GLN A 108 -28.16 -28.28 1.14
C GLN A 108 -27.43 -27.32 2.12
N CYS A 109 -26.15 -27.05 1.86
CA CYS A 109 -25.35 -26.16 2.68
C CYS A 109 -25.66 -24.70 2.38
N ALA A 110 -26.52 -24.07 3.18
CA ALA A 110 -26.86 -22.65 3.05
C ALA A 110 -25.64 -21.73 3.19
N MET A 111 -24.66 -22.11 4.03
CA MET A 111 -23.46 -21.30 4.25
C MET A 111 -22.50 -21.33 3.05
N ALA A 112 -22.54 -22.36 2.19
CA ALA A 112 -21.79 -22.34 0.94
C ALA A 112 -22.29 -21.25 -0.02
N GLU A 113 -23.61 -21.10 -0.14
CA GLU A 113 -24.23 -20.07 -0.95
C GLU A 113 -24.00 -18.66 -0.35
N TRP A 114 -24.02 -18.53 0.98
CA TRP A 114 -23.58 -17.31 1.64
C TRP A 114 -22.12 -16.98 1.32
N GLY A 115 -21.23 -17.96 1.35
CA GLY A 115 -19.82 -17.78 0.98
C GLY A 115 -19.66 -17.31 -0.46
N LEU A 116 -20.42 -17.88 -1.42
CA LEU A 116 -20.45 -17.43 -2.81
C LEU A 116 -20.91 -15.97 -2.91
N ALA A 117 -22.01 -15.61 -2.22
CA ALA A 117 -22.47 -14.23 -2.19
C ALA A 117 -21.44 -13.25 -1.59
N MET A 118 -20.67 -13.68 -0.56
CA MET A 118 -19.58 -12.89 0.02
C MET A 118 -18.45 -12.62 -0.96
N THR A 119 -18.17 -13.52 -1.89
CA THR A 119 -17.10 -13.30 -2.90
C THR A 119 -17.49 -12.23 -3.94
N GLU A 120 -18.76 -11.94 -4.08
CA GLU A 120 -19.25 -10.86 -4.97
C GLU A 120 -19.11 -9.47 -4.32
N TRP A 121 -19.13 -9.39 -3.00
CA TRP A 121 -18.88 -8.15 -2.27
C TRP A 121 -17.38 -8.00 -1.99
N ARG A 122 -16.77 -7.02 -2.63
CA ARG A 122 -15.33 -6.70 -2.48
C ARG A 122 -15.20 -5.38 -1.71
N PRO A 123 -15.39 -5.40 -0.38
CA PRO A 123 -15.29 -4.21 0.44
C PRO A 123 -13.91 -3.58 0.31
N LEU A 124 -13.82 -2.27 0.40
CA LEU A 124 -12.60 -1.45 0.31
C LEU A 124 -12.00 -1.32 -1.11
N TRP A 125 -12.38 -2.14 -2.09
CA TRP A 125 -11.76 -2.11 -3.42
C TRP A 125 -12.58 -1.37 -4.47
N ASP A 126 -13.88 -1.62 -4.55
CA ASP A 126 -14.73 -0.97 -5.54
C ASP A 126 -16.20 -0.86 -5.08
N GLY A 127 -16.93 0.02 -5.73
CA GLY A 127 -18.39 -0.06 -5.71
C GLY A 127 -18.81 -1.35 -6.40
N MET A 128 -19.75 -2.10 -5.84
CA MET A 128 -20.21 -3.37 -6.39
C MET A 128 -20.86 -3.15 -7.78
N PRO A 129 -20.26 -3.64 -8.89
CA PRO A 129 -20.86 -3.55 -10.21
C PRO A 129 -22.19 -4.31 -10.26
N GLU A 130 -23.11 -3.85 -11.09
CA GLU A 130 -24.48 -4.39 -11.17
C GLU A 130 -24.52 -5.91 -11.46
N GLU A 131 -23.60 -6.41 -12.29
CA GLU A 131 -23.54 -7.85 -12.60
C GLU A 131 -23.14 -8.67 -11.36
N ARG A 132 -22.13 -8.25 -10.59
CA ARG A 132 -21.76 -8.91 -9.34
C ARG A 132 -22.87 -8.80 -8.29
N ARG A 133 -23.56 -7.66 -8.24
CA ARG A 133 -24.71 -7.48 -7.35
C ARG A 133 -25.84 -8.45 -7.66
N LYS A 134 -26.17 -8.64 -8.93
CA LYS A 134 -27.18 -9.63 -9.36
C LYS A 134 -26.79 -11.06 -8.98
N THR A 135 -25.54 -11.43 -9.21
CA THR A 135 -25.00 -12.74 -8.82
C THR A 135 -25.09 -12.92 -7.28
N GLY A 136 -24.60 -11.93 -6.52
CA GLY A 136 -24.65 -11.98 -5.05
C GLY A 136 -26.06 -12.07 -4.50
N ILE A 137 -27.05 -11.37 -5.11
CA ILE A 137 -28.47 -11.48 -4.76
C ILE A 137 -28.99 -12.90 -5.01
N ALA A 138 -28.68 -13.47 -6.16
CA ALA A 138 -29.14 -14.83 -6.50
C ALA A 138 -28.60 -15.87 -5.49
N GLU A 139 -27.31 -15.76 -5.12
CA GLU A 139 -26.69 -16.68 -4.17
C GLU A 139 -27.24 -16.50 -2.74
N ILE A 140 -27.42 -15.26 -2.27
CA ILE A 140 -27.97 -15.02 -0.92
C ILE A 140 -29.44 -15.40 -0.80
N ASP A 141 -30.23 -15.25 -1.87
CA ASP A 141 -31.61 -15.71 -1.91
C ASP A 141 -31.68 -17.24 -1.88
N LYS A 142 -30.76 -17.91 -2.56
CA LYS A 142 -30.60 -19.36 -2.51
C LYS A 142 -30.21 -19.82 -1.11
N ALA A 143 -29.24 -19.15 -0.47
CA ALA A 143 -28.87 -19.43 0.93
C ALA A 143 -30.08 -19.31 1.87
N THR A 144 -30.91 -18.28 1.69
CA THR A 144 -32.14 -18.07 2.47
C THR A 144 -33.16 -19.19 2.22
N ALA A 145 -33.35 -19.59 0.96
CA ALA A 145 -34.31 -20.64 0.57
C ALA A 145 -33.93 -22.05 1.07
N LEU A 146 -32.65 -22.30 1.32
CA LEU A 146 -32.15 -23.55 1.92
C LEU A 146 -32.44 -23.70 3.42
N HIS A 147 -33.04 -22.67 4.04
CA HIS A 147 -33.46 -22.69 5.44
C HIS A 147 -32.33 -23.09 6.41
N PRO A 148 -31.31 -22.24 6.62
CA PRO A 148 -30.19 -22.50 7.50
C PRO A 148 -30.65 -22.95 8.90
N LYS A 149 -30.01 -23.98 9.46
CA LYS A 149 -30.51 -24.71 10.63
C LYS A 149 -30.34 -23.97 11.95
N THR A 150 -29.37 -23.04 12.02
CA THR A 150 -29.05 -22.30 13.25
C THR A 150 -29.42 -20.83 13.16
N ASP A 151 -29.83 -20.20 14.28
CA ASP A 151 -30.07 -18.77 14.37
C ASP A 151 -28.82 -17.96 13.99
N ARG A 152 -27.63 -18.47 14.34
CA ARG A 152 -26.35 -17.88 14.00
C ARG A 152 -26.17 -17.74 12.47
N GLU A 153 -26.35 -18.83 11.72
CA GLU A 153 -26.23 -18.85 10.25
C GLU A 153 -27.30 -17.97 9.59
N GLN A 154 -28.55 -18.01 10.11
CA GLN A 154 -29.63 -17.14 9.65
C GLN A 154 -29.25 -15.65 9.76
N ARG A 155 -28.55 -15.26 10.83
CA ARG A 155 -28.10 -13.86 11.04
C ARG A 155 -26.98 -13.46 10.07
N TYR A 156 -26.01 -14.33 9.78
CA TYR A 156 -24.98 -14.08 8.74
C TYR A 156 -25.63 -13.82 7.38
N ILE A 157 -26.53 -14.71 6.97
CA ILE A 157 -27.26 -14.59 5.70
C ILE A 157 -28.12 -13.32 5.67
N ALA A 158 -28.87 -13.05 6.75
CA ALA A 158 -29.70 -11.86 6.82
C ALA A 158 -28.89 -10.55 6.82
N ALA A 159 -27.70 -10.54 7.42
CA ALA A 159 -26.82 -9.37 7.40
C ALA A 159 -26.37 -9.04 5.96
N LEU A 160 -25.84 -10.03 5.24
CA LEU A 160 -25.40 -9.83 3.86
C LEU A 160 -26.57 -9.51 2.91
N SER A 161 -27.73 -10.15 3.12
CA SER A 161 -28.94 -9.87 2.35
C SER A 161 -29.38 -8.39 2.46
N ARG A 162 -29.22 -7.77 3.63
CA ARG A 162 -29.52 -6.32 3.82
C ARG A 162 -28.65 -5.43 2.95
N TYR A 163 -27.36 -5.78 2.79
CA TYR A 163 -26.46 -5.04 1.92
C TYR A 163 -26.82 -5.22 0.44
N LEU A 164 -26.96 -6.48 -0.01
CA LEU A 164 -27.18 -6.83 -1.40
C LEU A 164 -28.50 -6.31 -1.96
N HIS A 165 -29.59 -6.34 -1.16
CA HIS A 165 -30.92 -5.84 -1.57
C HIS A 165 -31.13 -4.35 -1.33
N ALA A 166 -30.15 -3.64 -0.77
CA ALA A 166 -30.25 -2.21 -0.58
C ALA A 166 -30.25 -1.46 -1.93
N ASP A 167 -30.74 -0.24 -1.92
CA ASP A 167 -30.65 0.68 -3.05
C ASP A 167 -29.17 0.94 -3.38
N PRO A 168 -28.67 0.54 -4.58
CA PRO A 168 -27.26 0.69 -4.94
C PRO A 168 -26.79 2.14 -4.97
N THR A 169 -27.70 3.10 -5.10
CA THR A 169 -27.38 4.54 -5.05
C THR A 169 -27.12 5.04 -3.62
N LYS A 170 -27.38 4.21 -2.60
CA LYS A 170 -27.24 4.51 -1.17
C LYS A 170 -26.20 3.61 -0.49
N HIS A 171 -25.03 3.52 -1.12
CA HIS A 171 -23.95 2.62 -0.67
C HIS A 171 -23.64 2.72 0.82
N ASP A 172 -23.44 3.94 1.34
CA ASP A 172 -23.11 4.14 2.76
C ASP A 172 -24.21 3.62 3.70
N GLN A 173 -25.50 3.80 3.32
CA GLN A 173 -26.61 3.26 4.10
C GLN A 173 -26.64 1.72 4.07
N ALA A 174 -26.29 1.10 2.93
CA ALA A 174 -26.20 -0.35 2.80
C ALA A 174 -25.07 -0.92 3.68
N VAL A 175 -23.89 -0.28 3.67
CA VAL A 175 -22.75 -0.64 4.54
C VAL A 175 -23.14 -0.53 6.02
N HIS A 176 -23.79 0.55 6.42
CA HIS A 176 -24.23 0.73 7.81
C HIS A 176 -25.26 -0.33 8.22
N ALA A 177 -26.22 -0.66 7.34
CA ALA A 177 -27.23 -1.69 7.62
C ALA A 177 -26.59 -3.10 7.78
N TYR A 178 -25.55 -3.41 7.02
CA TYR A 178 -24.76 -4.62 7.21
C TYR A 178 -23.98 -4.59 8.53
N SER A 179 -23.28 -3.49 8.81
CA SER A 179 -22.49 -3.29 10.02
C SER A 179 -23.34 -3.42 11.29
N ASP A 180 -24.53 -2.77 11.32
CA ASP A 180 -25.46 -2.88 12.42
C ASP A 180 -25.90 -4.33 12.66
N ALA A 181 -26.20 -5.07 11.58
CA ALA A 181 -26.60 -6.47 11.67
C ALA A 181 -25.44 -7.36 12.17
N MET A 182 -24.22 -7.12 11.71
CA MET A 182 -23.02 -7.83 12.18
C MET A 182 -22.70 -7.49 13.65
N GLY A 183 -22.91 -6.25 14.07
CA GLY A 183 -22.77 -5.84 15.47
C GLY A 183 -23.78 -6.55 16.39
N VAL A 184 -25.03 -6.74 15.93
CA VAL A 184 -26.05 -7.53 16.64
C VAL A 184 -25.65 -9.00 16.71
N LEU A 185 -25.12 -9.58 15.63
CA LEU A 185 -24.63 -10.95 15.57
C LEU A 185 -23.46 -11.17 16.53
N SER A 186 -22.41 -10.33 16.42
CA SER A 186 -21.21 -10.42 17.27
C SER A 186 -21.56 -10.30 18.77
N LYS A 187 -22.51 -9.44 19.12
CA LYS A 187 -22.99 -9.31 20.50
C LYS A 187 -23.79 -10.53 20.96
N ALA A 188 -24.58 -11.15 20.08
CA ALA A 188 -25.38 -12.33 20.41
C ALA A 188 -24.50 -13.60 20.55
N TYR A 189 -23.39 -13.65 19.84
CA TYR A 189 -22.43 -14.76 19.82
C TYR A 189 -21.01 -14.23 20.11
N PRO A 190 -20.70 -13.87 21.36
CA PRO A 190 -19.42 -13.23 21.71
C PRO A 190 -18.19 -14.15 21.51
N ASP A 191 -18.40 -15.46 21.45
CA ASP A 191 -17.34 -16.44 21.19
C ASP A 191 -17.17 -16.74 19.68
N ASP A 192 -17.97 -16.10 18.81
CA ASP A 192 -17.87 -16.23 17.36
C ASP A 192 -16.80 -15.28 16.81
N ILE A 193 -15.62 -15.82 16.60
CA ILE A 193 -14.42 -15.10 16.11
C ILE A 193 -14.70 -14.47 14.75
N GLU A 194 -15.38 -15.19 13.86
CA GLU A 194 -15.68 -14.73 12.51
C GLU A 194 -16.71 -13.57 12.53
N ALA A 195 -17.68 -13.63 13.44
CA ALA A 195 -18.61 -12.51 13.61
C ALA A 195 -17.90 -11.23 14.07
N GLN A 196 -16.90 -11.36 14.94
CA GLN A 196 -16.07 -10.22 15.35
C GLN A 196 -15.23 -9.71 14.18
N ALA A 197 -14.55 -10.59 13.42
CA ALA A 197 -13.71 -10.21 12.28
C ALA A 197 -14.52 -9.49 11.18
N PHE A 198 -15.66 -10.04 10.76
CA PHE A 198 -16.52 -9.41 9.76
C PHE A 198 -17.22 -8.15 10.27
N TYR A 199 -17.51 -8.06 11.57
CA TYR A 199 -17.99 -6.81 12.16
C TYR A 199 -16.91 -5.73 12.12
N GLY A 200 -15.68 -6.05 12.52
CA GLY A 200 -14.53 -5.15 12.42
C GLY A 200 -14.30 -4.67 11.00
N LEU A 201 -14.32 -5.58 10.00
CA LEU A 201 -14.25 -5.23 8.58
C LEU A 201 -15.36 -4.24 8.18
N SER A 202 -16.60 -4.50 8.58
CA SER A 202 -17.73 -3.64 8.22
C SER A 202 -17.60 -2.22 8.77
N LEU A 203 -17.01 -2.08 9.97
CA LEU A 203 -16.69 -0.78 10.55
C LEU A 203 -15.56 -0.07 9.78
N ALA A 204 -14.54 -0.82 9.35
CA ALA A 204 -13.45 -0.29 8.53
C ALA A 204 -13.96 0.23 7.17
N VAL A 205 -14.88 -0.50 6.52
CA VAL A 205 -15.55 -0.07 5.27
C VAL A 205 -16.39 1.18 5.49
N GLY A 206 -16.98 1.32 6.67
CA GLY A 206 -17.83 2.45 7.05
C GLY A 206 -17.09 3.72 7.50
N ILE A 207 -15.75 3.75 7.45
CA ILE A 207 -14.98 4.93 7.84
C ILE A 207 -15.38 6.12 6.96
N GLY A 208 -15.92 7.16 7.61
CA GLY A 208 -16.37 8.37 6.95
C GLY A 208 -15.28 9.41 6.74
N THR A 209 -15.63 10.49 6.07
CA THR A 209 -14.69 11.60 5.81
C THR A 209 -14.75 12.71 6.88
N THR A 210 -15.71 12.63 7.82
CA THR A 210 -15.90 13.66 8.84
C THR A 210 -14.97 13.46 10.04
N ASP A 211 -14.82 12.23 10.49
CA ASP A 211 -13.91 11.85 11.59
C ASP A 211 -13.26 10.49 11.27
N PRO A 212 -12.36 10.44 10.27
CA PRO A 212 -11.76 9.18 9.84
C PRO A 212 -11.04 8.42 10.96
N ALA A 213 -10.29 9.13 11.80
CA ALA A 213 -9.55 8.52 12.91
C ALA A 213 -10.49 7.98 14.00
N GLY A 214 -11.54 8.72 14.35
CA GLY A 214 -12.52 8.26 15.33
C GLY A 214 -13.32 7.05 14.84
N ASP A 215 -13.67 7.00 13.55
CA ASP A 215 -14.33 5.83 12.97
C ASP A 215 -13.38 4.63 12.90
N ALA A 216 -12.11 4.84 12.55
CA ALA A 216 -11.10 3.79 12.57
C ALA A 216 -10.91 3.19 13.97
N HIS A 217 -10.86 4.02 15.02
CA HIS A 217 -10.76 3.51 16.40
C HIS A 217 -11.95 2.65 16.82
N LYS A 218 -13.16 2.86 16.25
CA LYS A 218 -14.30 1.96 16.48
C LYS A 218 -14.04 0.57 15.91
N ALA A 219 -13.44 0.48 14.71
CA ALA A 219 -13.05 -0.80 14.12
C ALA A 219 -11.91 -1.45 14.91
N LEU A 220 -10.88 -0.68 15.28
CA LEU A 220 -9.73 -1.17 16.07
C LEU A 220 -10.15 -1.69 17.45
N ALA A 221 -11.15 -1.11 18.07
CA ALA A 221 -11.68 -1.60 19.35
C ALA A 221 -12.21 -3.05 19.29
N ILE A 222 -12.56 -3.53 18.09
CA ILE A 222 -12.96 -4.92 17.84
C ILE A 222 -11.77 -5.74 17.32
N LEU A 223 -11.01 -5.18 16.35
CA LEU A 223 -9.99 -5.93 15.62
C LEU A 223 -8.73 -6.20 16.45
N GLN A 224 -8.25 -5.23 17.24
CA GLN A 224 -7.02 -5.40 18.03
C GLN A 224 -7.13 -6.50 19.09
N PRO A 225 -8.17 -6.55 19.94
CA PRO A 225 -8.34 -7.66 20.89
C PRO A 225 -8.47 -9.01 20.18
N GLY A 226 -9.14 -9.05 18.99
CA GLY A 226 -9.23 -10.24 18.17
C GLY A 226 -7.87 -10.72 17.68
N PHE A 227 -7.01 -9.81 17.20
CA PHE A 227 -5.66 -10.12 16.76
C PHE A 227 -4.76 -10.59 17.91
N GLU A 228 -4.86 -9.98 19.08
CA GLU A 228 -4.11 -10.40 20.27
C GLU A 228 -4.49 -11.82 20.72
N ALA A 229 -5.79 -12.16 20.69
CA ALA A 229 -6.29 -13.47 21.08
C ALA A 229 -6.05 -14.54 20.01
N HIS A 230 -6.07 -14.16 18.73
CA HIS A 230 -5.97 -15.05 17.57
C HIS A 230 -4.91 -14.55 16.57
N PRO A 231 -3.60 -14.57 16.93
CA PRO A 231 -2.54 -13.93 16.14
C PRO A 231 -2.25 -14.59 14.79
N ASP A 232 -2.80 -15.77 14.52
CA ASP A 232 -2.66 -16.48 13.24
C ASP A 232 -3.95 -16.41 12.39
N HIS A 233 -4.95 -15.63 12.84
CA HIS A 233 -6.17 -15.42 12.08
C HIS A 233 -5.95 -14.33 11.01
N PRO A 234 -6.15 -14.62 9.69
CA PRO A 234 -5.79 -13.70 8.62
C PRO A 234 -6.61 -12.41 8.65
N GLY A 235 -7.92 -12.49 8.95
CA GLY A 235 -8.84 -11.38 8.90
C GLY A 235 -8.47 -10.24 9.87
N PHE A 236 -8.13 -10.54 11.11
CA PHE A 236 -7.82 -9.47 12.07
C PHE A 236 -6.59 -8.68 11.66
N ALA A 237 -5.48 -9.35 11.32
CA ALA A 237 -4.26 -8.68 10.89
C ALA A 237 -4.51 -7.83 9.63
N HIS A 238 -5.18 -8.40 8.64
CA HIS A 238 -5.51 -7.74 7.39
C HIS A 238 -6.37 -6.50 7.60
N TYR A 239 -7.44 -6.63 8.37
CA TYR A 239 -8.40 -5.54 8.58
C TYR A 239 -7.84 -4.42 9.45
N ILE A 240 -6.92 -4.73 10.39
CA ILE A 240 -6.15 -3.71 11.12
C ILE A 240 -5.30 -2.89 10.15
N ILE A 241 -4.62 -3.54 9.18
CA ILE A 241 -3.81 -2.82 8.19
C ILE A 241 -4.68 -1.84 7.41
N HIS A 242 -5.79 -2.29 6.84
CA HIS A 242 -6.71 -1.41 6.12
C HIS A 242 -7.30 -0.29 6.99
N THR A 243 -7.62 -0.60 8.26
CA THR A 243 -8.15 0.40 9.19
C THR A 243 -7.12 1.47 9.52
N CYS A 244 -5.84 1.07 9.64
CA CYS A 244 -4.73 1.94 9.98
C CYS A 244 -4.05 2.59 8.74
N ASP A 245 -4.57 2.36 7.55
CA ASP A 245 -4.03 2.96 6.32
C ASP A 245 -4.40 4.44 6.22
N ASN A 246 -3.97 5.17 7.22
CA ASN A 246 -4.13 6.62 7.36
C ASN A 246 -2.91 7.18 8.10
N PRO A 247 -2.30 8.28 7.63
CA PRO A 247 -1.07 8.82 8.20
C PRO A 247 -1.17 9.18 9.70
N GLN A 248 -2.36 9.46 10.22
CA GLN A 248 -2.56 9.83 11.62
C GLN A 248 -2.49 8.63 12.58
N ILE A 249 -2.81 7.42 12.11
CA ILE A 249 -2.92 6.21 12.96
C ILE A 249 -2.13 5.01 12.42
N ALA A 250 -1.34 5.19 11.37
CA ALA A 250 -0.57 4.11 10.74
C ALA A 250 0.32 3.31 11.71
N SER A 251 0.87 3.97 12.74
CA SER A 251 1.70 3.32 13.75
C SER A 251 0.94 2.25 14.56
N GLU A 252 -0.38 2.35 14.68
CA GLU A 252 -1.23 1.37 15.37
C GLU A 252 -1.36 0.06 14.59
N GLY A 253 -1.19 0.11 13.25
CA GLY A 253 -1.20 -1.05 12.36
C GLY A 253 0.14 -1.81 12.27
N LEU A 254 1.24 -1.27 12.82
CA LEU A 254 2.58 -1.81 12.59
C LEU A 254 2.76 -3.26 13.08
N ALA A 255 2.16 -3.64 14.20
CA ALA A 255 2.25 -5.01 14.73
C ALA A 255 1.57 -6.01 13.78
N ALA A 256 0.39 -5.66 13.27
CA ALA A 256 -0.35 -6.47 12.29
C ALA A 256 0.41 -6.56 10.96
N ALA A 257 0.95 -5.45 10.46
CA ALA A 257 1.76 -5.41 9.23
C ALA A 257 2.97 -6.35 9.31
N LYS A 258 3.74 -6.30 10.39
CA LYS A 258 4.90 -7.19 10.59
C LYS A 258 4.56 -8.67 10.68
N LYS A 259 3.33 -9.01 10.98
CA LYS A 259 2.89 -10.41 11.18
C LYS A 259 2.16 -10.98 9.97
N TYR A 260 1.40 -10.18 9.22
CA TYR A 260 0.42 -10.65 8.25
C TYR A 260 1.01 -11.49 7.11
N ALA A 261 2.13 -11.09 6.53
CA ALA A 261 2.82 -11.86 5.49
C ALA A 261 3.14 -13.30 5.93
N SER A 262 3.46 -13.53 7.21
CA SER A 262 3.72 -14.87 7.76
C SER A 262 2.47 -15.68 8.04
N ILE A 263 1.30 -15.03 8.15
CA ILE A 263 0.00 -15.69 8.36
C ILE A 263 -0.49 -16.29 7.03
N ALA A 264 -0.48 -15.52 5.95
CA ALA A 264 -1.01 -15.92 4.65
C ALA A 264 0.04 -15.77 3.51
N PRO A 265 1.20 -16.44 3.59
CA PRO A 265 2.32 -16.24 2.66
C PRO A 265 2.04 -16.70 1.23
N SER A 266 0.93 -17.39 0.99
CA SER A 266 0.52 -17.85 -0.35
C SER A 266 -0.32 -16.83 -1.12
N SER A 267 -0.78 -15.76 -0.48
CA SER A 267 -1.61 -14.73 -1.10
C SER A 267 -0.76 -13.52 -1.49
N ALA A 268 -0.72 -13.19 -2.77
CA ALA A 268 -0.04 -11.99 -3.27
C ALA A 268 -0.53 -10.72 -2.55
N HIS A 269 -1.84 -10.60 -2.34
CA HIS A 269 -2.42 -9.48 -1.60
C HIS A 269 -1.94 -9.45 -0.13
N ALA A 270 -1.90 -10.59 0.56
CA ALA A 270 -1.44 -10.63 1.95
C ALA A 270 0.04 -10.27 2.10
N LEU A 271 0.85 -10.57 1.08
CA LEU A 271 2.26 -10.18 1.03
C LEU A 271 2.45 -8.69 0.73
N HIS A 272 1.54 -8.08 -0.05
CA HIS A 272 1.55 -6.66 -0.37
C HIS A 272 1.07 -5.78 0.81
N MET A 273 0.03 -6.19 1.51
CA MET A 273 -0.67 -5.36 2.52
C MET A 273 0.22 -4.72 3.60
N PRO A 274 1.27 -5.39 4.12
CA PRO A 274 2.22 -4.72 5.03
C PRO A 274 2.84 -3.45 4.45
N GLY A 275 3.03 -3.40 3.13
CA GLY A 275 3.56 -2.26 2.39
C GLY A 275 2.79 -0.97 2.64
N HIS A 276 1.45 -1.01 2.77
CA HIS A 276 0.64 0.15 3.11
C HIS A 276 1.11 0.83 4.40
N ILE A 277 1.29 0.07 5.45
CA ILE A 277 1.76 0.61 6.75
C ILE A 277 3.23 1.02 6.67
N PHE A 278 4.07 0.23 5.98
CA PHE A 278 5.50 0.55 5.84
C PHE A 278 5.69 1.85 5.05
N ALA A 279 4.97 2.06 3.96
CA ALA A 279 5.00 3.30 3.18
C ALA A 279 4.54 4.51 4.02
N ARG A 280 3.42 4.38 4.77
CA ARG A 280 2.93 5.43 5.70
C ARG A 280 3.98 5.83 6.74
N LEU A 281 4.76 4.87 7.21
CA LEU A 281 5.79 5.08 8.23
C LEU A 281 7.18 5.39 7.65
N GLY A 282 7.32 5.45 6.33
CA GLY A 282 8.59 5.67 5.63
C GLY A 282 9.61 4.56 5.89
N MET A 283 9.14 3.32 6.05
CA MET A 283 9.93 2.10 6.25
C MET A 283 10.18 1.43 4.89
N TRP A 284 10.92 2.15 4.03
CA TRP A 284 11.09 1.78 2.63
C TRP A 284 11.74 0.41 2.39
N PRO A 285 12.74 -0.04 3.18
CA PRO A 285 13.30 -1.39 3.03
C PRO A 285 12.25 -2.49 3.23
N GLU A 286 11.42 -2.37 4.26
CA GLU A 286 10.36 -3.33 4.58
C GLU A 286 9.24 -3.28 3.54
N ASP A 287 8.94 -2.10 3.00
CA ASP A 287 7.99 -1.92 1.92
C ASP A 287 8.46 -2.63 0.63
N ILE A 288 9.72 -2.46 0.26
CA ILE A 288 10.35 -3.14 -0.89
C ILE A 288 10.31 -4.67 -0.70
N GLU A 289 10.68 -5.18 0.48
CA GLU A 289 10.65 -6.62 0.77
C GLU A 289 9.25 -7.19 0.60
N SER A 290 8.25 -6.53 1.20
CA SER A 290 6.83 -6.90 1.14
C SER A 290 6.33 -6.98 -0.31
N ASN A 291 6.57 -5.96 -1.09
CA ASN A 291 6.05 -5.86 -2.45
C ASN A 291 6.81 -6.75 -3.44
N ARG A 292 8.12 -6.98 -3.28
CA ARG A 292 8.85 -7.99 -4.05
C ARG A 292 8.27 -9.39 -3.83
N ALA A 293 7.96 -9.74 -2.59
CA ALA A 293 7.31 -11.02 -2.29
C ALA A 293 5.93 -11.13 -2.94
N SER A 294 5.16 -10.04 -2.97
CA SER A 294 3.86 -9.99 -3.64
C SER A 294 3.96 -10.20 -5.16
N VAL A 295 4.94 -9.57 -5.82
CA VAL A 295 5.21 -9.79 -7.25
C VAL A 295 5.49 -11.26 -7.54
N VAL A 296 6.40 -11.89 -6.78
CA VAL A 296 6.72 -13.32 -6.94
C VAL A 296 5.50 -14.21 -6.75
N ALA A 297 4.64 -13.89 -5.78
CA ALA A 297 3.39 -14.64 -5.55
C ALA A 297 2.37 -14.42 -6.69
N SER A 298 2.32 -13.25 -7.31
CA SER A 298 1.46 -12.98 -8.46
C SER A 298 1.93 -13.75 -9.71
N GLU A 299 3.24 -13.77 -9.97
CA GLU A 299 3.84 -14.58 -11.05
C GLU A 299 3.57 -16.09 -10.83
N TYR A 300 3.65 -16.56 -9.58
CA TYR A 300 3.30 -17.92 -9.24
C TYR A 300 1.82 -18.20 -9.51
N ALA A 301 0.92 -17.29 -9.10
CA ALA A 301 -0.51 -17.41 -9.34
C ALA A 301 -0.84 -17.50 -10.84
N GLU A 302 -0.20 -16.67 -11.68
CA GLU A 302 -0.34 -16.74 -13.13
C GLU A 302 0.09 -18.10 -13.69
N LYS A 303 1.29 -18.56 -13.34
CA LYS A 303 1.84 -19.84 -13.78
C LYS A 303 0.93 -21.03 -13.45
N HIS A 304 0.23 -20.95 -12.33
CA HIS A 304 -0.65 -22.02 -11.83
C HIS A 304 -2.14 -21.77 -12.13
N HIS A 305 -2.49 -20.75 -12.95
CA HIS A 305 -3.85 -20.39 -13.33
C HIS A 305 -4.77 -20.09 -12.12
N LEU A 306 -4.20 -19.47 -11.09
CA LEU A 306 -4.91 -18.98 -9.92
C LEU A 306 -5.39 -17.53 -10.15
N GLY A 307 -6.33 -17.07 -9.33
CA GLY A 307 -6.74 -15.67 -9.30
C GLY A 307 -5.72 -14.75 -8.66
N GLY A 308 -5.96 -13.43 -8.74
CA GLY A 308 -5.14 -12.42 -8.05
C GLY A 308 -3.86 -12.02 -8.77
N VAL A 309 -3.68 -12.37 -10.05
CA VAL A 309 -2.50 -12.00 -10.85
C VAL A 309 -2.30 -10.49 -10.93
N THR A 310 -3.38 -9.72 -11.02
CA THR A 310 -3.32 -8.27 -11.15
C THR A 310 -2.83 -7.51 -9.92
N HIS A 311 -2.65 -8.18 -8.77
CA HIS A 311 -1.97 -7.59 -7.61
C HIS A 311 -0.52 -7.19 -7.90
N GLU A 312 0.09 -7.80 -8.91
CA GLU A 312 1.43 -7.46 -9.40
C GLU A 312 1.54 -5.96 -9.73
N MET A 313 0.54 -5.38 -10.42
CA MET A 313 0.55 -3.95 -10.74
C MET A 313 0.61 -3.08 -9.49
N HIS A 314 -0.22 -3.40 -8.49
CA HIS A 314 -0.26 -2.62 -7.27
C HIS A 314 1.04 -2.76 -6.45
N ALA A 315 1.64 -3.94 -6.44
CA ALA A 315 2.95 -4.14 -5.83
C ALA A 315 4.05 -3.36 -6.54
N TYR A 316 4.04 -3.28 -7.88
CA TYR A 316 5.00 -2.47 -8.63
C TYR A 316 4.84 -0.96 -8.42
N GLU A 317 3.63 -0.47 -8.18
CA GLU A 317 3.36 0.92 -7.79
C GLU A 317 4.13 1.29 -6.51
N PHE A 318 3.99 0.46 -5.46
CA PHE A 318 4.70 0.65 -4.19
C PHE A 318 6.22 0.49 -4.34
N LEU A 319 6.68 -0.51 -5.08
CA LEU A 319 8.11 -0.70 -5.37
C LEU A 319 8.71 0.51 -6.07
N LEU A 320 8.05 1.02 -7.11
CA LEU A 320 8.51 2.21 -7.82
C LEU A 320 8.68 3.39 -6.87
N TYR A 321 7.66 3.63 -6.05
CA TYR A 321 7.67 4.73 -5.11
C TYR A 321 8.76 4.55 -4.04
N ALA A 322 8.87 3.38 -3.42
CA ALA A 322 9.87 3.09 -2.39
C ALA A 322 11.31 3.19 -2.92
N TYR A 323 11.58 2.70 -4.14
CA TYR A 323 12.89 2.88 -4.78
C TYR A 323 13.21 4.34 -5.03
N LEU A 324 12.22 5.16 -5.44
CA LEU A 324 12.42 6.59 -5.61
C LEU A 324 12.73 7.29 -4.29
N GLN A 325 12.10 6.87 -3.18
CA GLN A 325 12.40 7.41 -1.85
C GLN A 325 13.77 6.99 -1.33
N GLN A 326 14.23 5.77 -1.63
CA GLN A 326 15.58 5.31 -1.30
C GLN A 326 16.67 5.80 -2.28
N ALA A 327 16.25 6.48 -3.35
CA ALA A 327 17.13 6.85 -4.46
C ALA A 327 17.83 5.62 -5.08
N ASP A 328 17.11 4.51 -5.18
CA ASP A 328 17.53 3.34 -5.97
C ASP A 328 17.07 3.52 -7.43
N ASP A 329 17.81 4.38 -8.13
CA ASP A 329 17.43 4.89 -9.45
C ASP A 329 17.40 3.80 -10.53
N ALA A 330 18.21 2.76 -10.38
CA ALA A 330 18.28 1.67 -11.34
C ALA A 330 17.02 0.80 -11.29
N ASP A 331 16.59 0.38 -10.10
CA ASP A 331 15.41 -0.44 -9.90
C ASP A 331 14.12 0.34 -10.21
N ALA A 332 14.04 1.62 -9.79
CA ALA A 332 12.93 2.49 -10.17
C ALA A 332 12.81 2.64 -11.71
N LYS A 333 13.95 2.81 -12.41
CA LYS A 333 13.97 2.90 -13.87
C LYS A 333 13.61 1.59 -14.55
N ALA A 334 13.97 0.46 -13.96
CA ALA A 334 13.60 -0.87 -14.48
C ALA A 334 12.06 -1.03 -14.47
N ILE A 335 11.38 -0.65 -13.40
CA ILE A 335 9.91 -0.68 -13.34
C ILE A 335 9.29 0.24 -14.40
N LEU A 336 9.78 1.48 -14.50
CA LEU A 336 9.31 2.41 -15.54
C LEU A 336 9.44 1.82 -16.94
N ASN A 337 10.57 1.20 -17.26
CA ASN A 337 10.83 0.60 -18.57
C ASN A 337 9.97 -0.65 -18.82
N ASN A 338 9.50 -1.32 -17.76
CA ASN A 338 8.64 -2.50 -17.85
C ASN A 338 7.14 -2.15 -17.86
N THR A 339 6.76 -0.89 -17.72
CA THR A 339 5.34 -0.50 -17.61
C THR A 339 4.51 -0.93 -18.82
N ASP A 340 4.92 -0.59 -20.04
CA ASP A 340 4.19 -0.98 -21.26
C ASP A 340 4.24 -2.49 -21.53
N PRO A 341 5.39 -3.20 -21.40
CA PRO A 341 5.43 -4.65 -21.47
C PRO A 341 4.48 -5.33 -20.47
N LEU A 342 4.46 -4.90 -19.21
CA LEU A 342 3.57 -5.42 -18.17
C LEU A 342 2.10 -5.20 -18.54
N ALA A 343 1.73 -3.97 -18.94
CA ALA A 343 0.37 -3.65 -19.35
C ALA A 343 -0.09 -4.50 -20.55
N ALA A 344 0.77 -4.70 -21.54
CA ALA A 344 0.50 -5.53 -22.69
C ALA A 344 0.32 -7.01 -22.30
N HIS A 345 1.20 -7.53 -21.43
CA HIS A 345 1.14 -8.89 -20.94
C HIS A 345 -0.17 -9.15 -20.18
N LEU A 346 -0.47 -8.34 -19.17
CA LEU A 346 -1.67 -8.50 -18.36
C LEU A 346 -2.96 -8.35 -19.19
N SER A 347 -2.99 -7.42 -20.16
CA SER A 347 -4.15 -7.26 -21.04
C SER A 347 -4.45 -8.48 -21.91
N ALA A 348 -3.45 -9.33 -22.15
CA ALA A 348 -3.60 -10.56 -22.94
C ALA A 348 -4.11 -11.76 -22.11
N LEU A 349 -4.16 -11.65 -20.78
CA LEU A 349 -4.57 -12.75 -19.90
C LEU A 349 -6.08 -13.03 -20.05
N PRO A 350 -6.47 -14.32 -20.08
CA PRO A 350 -7.88 -14.70 -20.11
C PRO A 350 -8.64 -14.21 -18.86
N GLY A 351 -9.81 -13.63 -19.04
CA GLY A 351 -10.67 -13.21 -17.93
C GLY A 351 -10.30 -11.88 -17.27
N ILE A 352 -9.22 -11.23 -17.69
CA ILE A 352 -8.71 -9.98 -17.08
C ILE A 352 -9.78 -8.87 -17.07
N ALA A 353 -10.67 -8.83 -18.03
CA ALA A 353 -11.74 -7.84 -18.07
C ALA A 353 -12.72 -7.96 -16.89
N ASN A 354 -12.80 -9.13 -16.29
CA ASN A 354 -13.65 -9.43 -15.11
C ASN A 354 -12.88 -9.31 -13.80
N ASP A 355 -11.56 -9.12 -13.87
CA ASP A 355 -10.72 -8.85 -12.69
C ASP A 355 -10.98 -7.43 -12.18
N GLY A 356 -11.20 -7.28 -10.88
CA GLY A 356 -11.47 -5.98 -10.28
C GLY A 356 -10.35 -4.96 -10.50
N MET A 357 -9.09 -5.44 -10.60
CA MET A 357 -7.90 -4.65 -10.86
C MET A 357 -7.60 -4.49 -12.36
N GLY A 358 -8.20 -5.30 -13.24
CA GLY A 358 -7.92 -5.27 -14.68
C GLY A 358 -8.16 -3.90 -15.34
N ARG A 359 -9.07 -3.10 -14.80
CA ARG A 359 -9.30 -1.71 -15.26
C ARG A 359 -8.11 -0.78 -14.97
N ARG A 360 -7.24 -1.12 -14.03
CA ARG A 360 -6.03 -0.34 -13.71
C ARG A 360 -4.91 -0.52 -14.73
N ILE A 361 -4.97 -1.50 -15.64
CA ILE A 361 -3.91 -1.76 -16.63
C ILE A 361 -3.61 -0.50 -17.47
N THR A 362 -4.64 0.22 -17.92
CA THR A 362 -4.43 1.47 -18.65
C THR A 362 -4.03 2.64 -17.74
N TYR A 363 -4.30 2.53 -16.46
CA TYR A 363 -3.96 3.55 -15.47
C TYR A 363 -2.46 3.54 -15.15
N ILE A 364 -1.82 2.36 -14.98
CA ILE A 364 -0.39 2.26 -14.68
C ILE A 364 0.49 2.86 -15.79
N GLN A 365 0.04 2.83 -17.05
CA GLN A 365 0.77 3.44 -18.18
C GLN A 365 0.88 4.96 -18.08
N VAL A 366 0.08 5.59 -17.25
CA VAL A 366 0.14 7.02 -16.94
C VAL A 366 0.73 7.24 -15.55
N GLU A 367 0.30 6.46 -14.57
CA GLU A 367 0.67 6.61 -13.17
C GLU A 367 2.17 6.42 -12.95
N TYR A 368 2.76 5.30 -13.39
CA TYR A 368 4.18 5.02 -13.15
C TYR A 368 5.11 6.06 -13.77
N PRO A 369 4.98 6.45 -15.05
CA PRO A 369 5.82 7.52 -15.58
C PRO A 369 5.56 8.86 -14.92
N SER A 370 4.32 9.17 -14.50
CA SER A 370 4.03 10.40 -13.79
C SER A 370 4.71 10.45 -12.42
N ILE A 371 4.55 9.40 -11.59
CA ILE A 371 5.23 9.29 -10.28
C ILE A 371 6.73 9.39 -10.48
N TYR A 372 7.30 8.62 -11.41
CA TYR A 372 8.74 8.62 -11.65
C TYR A 372 9.27 10.01 -11.98
N TYR A 373 8.71 10.68 -12.98
CA TYR A 373 9.23 11.98 -13.42
C TYR A 373 8.90 13.12 -12.46
N LEU A 374 7.75 13.07 -11.76
CA LEU A 374 7.43 14.03 -10.71
C LEU A 374 8.39 13.95 -9.53
N GLU A 375 8.69 12.74 -9.03
CA GLU A 375 9.64 12.52 -7.94
C GLU A 375 11.09 12.85 -8.34
N MET A 376 11.43 12.69 -9.63
CA MET A 376 12.73 13.08 -10.18
C MET A 376 12.82 14.58 -10.50
N HIS A 377 11.74 15.35 -10.32
CA HIS A 377 11.62 16.76 -10.72
C HIS A 377 11.93 17.00 -12.21
N ASP A 378 11.70 16.00 -13.05
CA ASP A 378 11.85 16.10 -14.52
C ASP A 378 10.52 16.58 -15.16
N TRP A 379 10.20 17.84 -14.92
CA TRP A 379 8.96 18.46 -15.37
C TRP A 379 8.75 18.39 -16.88
N LYS A 380 9.83 18.42 -17.66
CA LYS A 380 9.73 18.32 -19.12
C LYS A 380 9.32 16.93 -19.57
N SER A 381 9.85 15.91 -18.93
CA SER A 381 9.46 14.53 -19.20
C SER A 381 8.02 14.26 -18.76
N VAL A 382 7.54 14.87 -17.66
CA VAL A 382 6.10 14.82 -17.30
C VAL A 382 5.25 15.40 -18.43
N LEU A 383 5.58 16.58 -18.95
CA LEU A 383 4.84 17.20 -20.06
C LEU A 383 4.92 16.41 -21.38
N ALA A 384 5.92 15.55 -21.53
CA ALA A 384 6.08 14.67 -22.69
C ALA A 384 5.33 13.35 -22.60
N ILE A 385 4.75 13.00 -21.43
CA ILE A 385 3.91 11.79 -21.29
C ILE A 385 2.70 11.93 -22.23
N PRO A 386 2.48 11.00 -23.17
CA PRO A 386 1.38 11.10 -24.12
C PRO A 386 0.02 10.96 -23.40
N GLU A 387 -0.98 11.69 -23.90
CA GLU A 387 -2.34 11.51 -23.41
C GLU A 387 -2.83 10.08 -23.75
N PRO A 388 -3.34 9.32 -22.78
CA PRO A 388 -3.73 7.95 -22.98
C PRO A 388 -5.03 7.86 -23.80
N GLY A 389 -4.95 7.33 -25.04
CA GLY A 389 -6.07 7.33 -25.99
C GLY A 389 -7.31 6.59 -25.50
N ASN A 390 -7.21 5.29 -25.32
CA ASN A 390 -8.31 4.39 -24.91
C ASN A 390 -8.34 4.10 -23.41
N ALA A 391 -7.76 4.99 -22.59
CA ALA A 391 -7.74 4.81 -21.16
C ALA A 391 -9.04 5.24 -20.47
N THR A 392 -9.20 4.81 -19.23
CA THR A 392 -10.29 5.22 -18.34
C THR A 392 -10.28 6.73 -18.08
N ALA A 393 -11.40 7.28 -17.63
CA ALA A 393 -11.45 8.70 -17.27
C ALA A 393 -10.54 9.01 -16.08
N SER A 394 -10.37 8.06 -15.17
CA SER A 394 -9.42 8.17 -14.05
C SER A 394 -7.98 8.32 -14.53
N ALA A 395 -7.53 7.53 -15.51
CA ALA A 395 -6.19 7.65 -16.08
C ALA A 395 -5.97 9.00 -16.77
N LYS A 396 -6.96 9.47 -17.55
CA LYS A 396 -6.89 10.79 -18.21
C LYS A 396 -6.90 11.94 -17.22
N TYR A 397 -7.65 11.80 -16.14
CA TYR A 397 -7.67 12.78 -15.06
C TYR A 397 -6.32 12.85 -14.34
N TYR A 398 -5.74 11.70 -14.00
CA TYR A 398 -4.43 11.62 -13.34
C TYR A 398 -3.31 12.19 -14.22
N HIS A 399 -3.33 11.87 -15.52
CA HIS A 399 -2.45 12.50 -16.51
C HIS A 399 -2.54 14.03 -16.46
N ALA A 400 -3.75 14.57 -16.49
CA ALA A 400 -3.96 16.01 -16.45
C ALA A 400 -3.48 16.64 -15.12
N TRP A 401 -3.65 15.96 -14.00
CA TRP A 401 -3.12 16.37 -12.70
C TRP A 401 -1.58 16.47 -12.72
N ALA A 402 -0.90 15.45 -13.21
CA ALA A 402 0.56 15.45 -13.31
C ALA A 402 1.07 16.57 -14.25
N GLN A 403 0.40 16.75 -15.41
CA GLN A 403 0.71 17.82 -16.37
C GLN A 403 0.57 19.23 -15.73
N ALA A 404 -0.47 19.45 -14.91
CA ALA A 404 -0.68 20.74 -14.25
C ALA A 404 0.44 21.06 -13.26
N ILE A 405 0.91 20.08 -12.48
CA ILE A 405 2.04 20.26 -11.55
C ILE A 405 3.30 20.65 -12.32
N ALA A 406 3.64 19.89 -13.35
CA ALA A 406 4.83 20.16 -14.17
C ALA A 406 4.78 21.53 -14.86
N ALA A 407 3.64 21.88 -15.46
CA ALA A 407 3.42 23.18 -16.08
C ALA A 407 3.56 24.32 -15.06
N GLY A 408 3.06 24.13 -13.85
CA GLY A 408 3.22 25.09 -12.75
C GLY A 408 4.68 25.33 -12.38
N HIS A 409 5.47 24.28 -12.20
CA HIS A 409 6.91 24.38 -11.93
C HIS A 409 7.68 25.08 -13.05
N LEU A 410 7.31 24.86 -14.30
CA LEU A 410 7.90 25.51 -15.47
C LEU A 410 7.35 26.91 -15.73
N ARG A 411 6.34 27.37 -15.01
CA ARG A 411 5.60 28.62 -15.26
C ARG A 411 5.05 28.68 -16.69
N ASP A 412 4.64 27.55 -17.24
CA ASP A 412 4.03 27.40 -18.56
C ASP A 412 2.50 27.51 -18.43
N ALA A 413 2.01 28.73 -18.66
CA ALA A 413 0.58 29.04 -18.51
C ALA A 413 -0.29 28.30 -19.55
N GLU A 414 0.21 28.11 -20.78
CA GLU A 414 -0.54 27.44 -21.85
C GLU A 414 -0.70 25.94 -21.54
N ALA A 415 0.38 25.28 -21.13
CA ALA A 415 0.32 23.87 -20.71
C ALA A 415 -0.57 23.70 -19.47
N ALA A 416 -0.50 24.61 -18.49
CA ALA A 416 -1.35 24.58 -17.30
C ALA A 416 -2.84 24.75 -17.62
N ASP A 417 -3.19 25.64 -18.55
CA ASP A 417 -4.58 25.83 -19.00
C ASP A 417 -5.12 24.58 -19.70
N LYS A 418 -4.33 23.96 -20.57
CA LYS A 418 -4.68 22.69 -21.24
C LYS A 418 -4.90 21.57 -20.23
N ALA A 419 -3.98 21.42 -19.29
CA ALA A 419 -4.07 20.40 -18.23
C ALA A 419 -5.30 20.62 -17.35
N THR A 420 -5.60 21.87 -16.96
CA THR A 420 -6.77 22.19 -16.15
C THR A 420 -8.08 21.91 -16.90
N ALA A 421 -8.16 22.25 -18.18
CA ALA A 421 -9.34 21.95 -19.00
C ALA A 421 -9.57 20.45 -19.12
N SER A 422 -8.51 19.66 -19.33
CA SER A 422 -8.56 18.19 -19.36
C SER A 422 -9.01 17.61 -18.02
N ALA A 423 -8.43 18.05 -16.90
CA ALA A 423 -8.84 17.61 -15.57
C ALA A 423 -10.32 17.89 -15.30
N GLN A 424 -10.81 19.09 -15.63
CA GLN A 424 -12.23 19.47 -15.49
C GLN A 424 -13.15 18.61 -16.37
N GLN A 425 -12.72 18.26 -17.59
CA GLN A 425 -13.46 17.42 -18.51
C GLN A 425 -13.67 16.01 -17.94
N TYR A 426 -12.64 15.41 -17.35
CA TYR A 426 -12.68 14.03 -16.90
C TYR A 426 -13.09 13.86 -15.44
N ALA A 427 -13.08 14.91 -14.62
CA ALA A 427 -13.32 14.84 -13.18
C ALA A 427 -14.60 14.11 -12.78
N LYS A 428 -15.72 14.37 -13.46
CA LYS A 428 -17.00 13.72 -13.16
C LYS A 428 -16.96 12.22 -13.44
N ALA A 429 -16.49 11.82 -14.62
CA ALA A 429 -16.43 10.42 -15.02
C ALA A 429 -15.40 9.65 -14.18
N ALA A 430 -14.26 10.24 -13.89
CA ALA A 430 -13.26 9.66 -12.99
C ALA A 430 -13.83 9.40 -11.58
N ASN A 431 -14.66 10.32 -11.08
CA ASN A 431 -15.34 10.16 -9.79
C ASN A 431 -16.36 9.01 -9.78
N GLU A 432 -16.95 8.71 -10.93
CA GLU A 432 -17.95 7.65 -11.11
C GLU A 432 -17.29 6.27 -11.35
N GLU A 433 -16.07 6.24 -11.91
CA GLU A 433 -15.37 4.99 -12.23
C GLU A 433 -14.83 4.24 -11.00
N TYR A 434 -14.41 4.99 -9.97
CA TYR A 434 -13.75 4.41 -8.82
C TYR A 434 -14.02 5.22 -7.55
N THR A 435 -14.70 4.61 -6.59
CA THR A 435 -15.17 5.30 -5.37
C THR A 435 -14.07 5.90 -4.49
N PRO A 436 -12.90 5.25 -4.24
CA PRO A 436 -11.79 5.88 -3.51
C PRO A 436 -11.22 7.09 -4.23
N ILE A 437 -10.95 7.00 -5.54
CA ILE A 437 -10.45 8.13 -6.36
C ILE A 437 -11.49 9.26 -6.40
N GLY A 438 -12.77 8.94 -6.41
CA GLY A 438 -13.84 9.92 -6.38
C GLY A 438 -13.80 10.86 -5.18
N ARG A 439 -13.42 10.36 -4.03
CA ARG A 439 -13.20 11.18 -2.82
C ARG A 439 -12.01 12.12 -2.96
N GLU A 440 -11.04 11.78 -3.80
CA GLU A 440 -9.81 12.54 -4.03
C GLU A 440 -9.92 13.54 -5.18
N VAL A 441 -10.78 13.30 -6.18
CA VAL A 441 -10.94 14.18 -7.34
C VAL A 441 -11.20 15.63 -6.94
N ALA A 442 -11.97 15.89 -5.89
CA ALA A 442 -12.24 17.26 -5.42
C ALA A 442 -10.96 17.93 -4.89
N ALA A 443 -10.15 17.21 -4.09
CA ALA A 443 -8.90 17.74 -3.52
C ALA A 443 -7.81 17.89 -4.60
N THR A 444 -7.67 16.90 -5.48
CA THR A 444 -6.70 16.94 -6.58
C THR A 444 -7.06 17.99 -7.63
N LEU A 445 -8.35 18.24 -7.92
CA LEU A 445 -8.77 19.33 -8.80
C LEU A 445 -8.46 20.72 -8.20
N ALA A 446 -8.52 20.89 -6.88
CA ALA A 446 -8.07 22.11 -6.21
C ALA A 446 -6.54 22.30 -6.39
N THR A 447 -5.77 21.22 -6.30
CA THR A 447 -4.32 21.23 -6.58
C THR A 447 -4.02 21.64 -8.02
N VAL A 448 -4.74 21.09 -9.01
CA VAL A 448 -4.61 21.47 -10.43
C VAL A 448 -4.83 22.98 -10.62
N LYS A 449 -5.88 23.55 -10.01
CA LYS A 449 -6.18 24.98 -10.07
C LYS A 449 -5.09 25.84 -9.42
N ALA A 450 -4.54 25.39 -8.30
CA ALA A 450 -3.46 26.08 -7.64
C ALA A 450 -2.21 26.16 -8.52
N TRP A 451 -1.82 25.05 -9.15
CA TRP A 451 -0.69 25.04 -10.09
C TRP A 451 -0.97 25.86 -11.35
N GLN A 452 -2.21 25.89 -11.86
CA GLN A 452 -2.61 26.79 -12.94
C GLN A 452 -2.42 28.26 -12.53
N SER A 453 -2.94 28.66 -11.36
CA SER A 453 -2.75 30.02 -10.83
C SER A 453 -1.27 30.36 -10.70
N PHE A 454 -0.45 29.40 -10.24
CA PHE A 454 0.99 29.57 -10.11
C PHE A 454 1.68 29.73 -11.47
N ALA A 455 1.30 28.96 -12.49
CA ALA A 455 1.80 29.11 -13.86
C ALA A 455 1.51 30.50 -14.43
N HIS A 456 0.34 31.04 -14.13
CA HIS A 456 -0.07 32.41 -14.51
C HIS A 456 0.54 33.54 -13.65
N LYS A 457 1.47 33.24 -12.75
CA LYS A 457 2.12 34.22 -11.84
C LYS A 457 1.13 34.92 -10.90
N LYS A 458 -0.02 34.31 -10.62
CA LYS A 458 -0.98 34.74 -9.61
C LYS A 458 -0.59 34.17 -8.24
N ASP A 459 0.61 34.46 -7.78
CA ASP A 459 1.31 33.77 -6.71
C ASP A 459 0.52 33.69 -5.40
N GLU A 460 -0.03 34.81 -4.92
CA GLU A 460 -0.82 34.87 -3.68
C GLU A 460 -2.16 34.11 -3.81
N GLN A 461 -2.73 34.02 -5.00
CA GLN A 461 -3.92 33.20 -5.26
C GLN A 461 -3.53 31.72 -5.21
N ALA A 462 -2.46 31.33 -5.89
CA ALA A 462 -1.95 29.97 -5.90
C ALA A 462 -1.64 29.46 -4.48
N LEU A 463 -0.99 30.29 -3.65
CA LEU A 463 -0.68 29.95 -2.26
C LEU A 463 -1.93 29.77 -1.39
N ARG A 464 -3.01 30.51 -1.63
CA ARG A 464 -4.28 30.29 -0.93
C ARG A 464 -4.92 28.97 -1.35
N GLU A 465 -4.99 28.71 -2.67
CA GLU A 465 -5.60 27.52 -3.25
C GLU A 465 -4.87 26.24 -2.84
N ILE A 466 -3.52 26.23 -2.92
CA ILE A 466 -2.73 25.05 -2.53
C ILE A 466 -2.78 24.79 -1.02
N ARG A 467 -2.84 25.84 -0.19
CA ARG A 467 -3.00 25.69 1.26
C ARG A 467 -4.33 25.02 1.59
N GLU A 468 -5.43 25.48 0.99
CA GLU A 468 -6.76 24.90 1.20
C GLU A 468 -6.80 23.44 0.75
N ALA A 469 -6.18 23.11 -0.38
CA ALA A 469 -6.06 21.73 -0.85
C ALA A 469 -5.22 20.87 0.11
N ALA A 470 -4.11 21.39 0.62
CA ALA A 470 -3.26 20.70 1.58
C ALA A 470 -3.99 20.46 2.91
N ASP A 471 -4.69 21.48 3.45
CA ASP A 471 -5.46 21.33 4.69
C ASP A 471 -6.57 20.28 4.55
N GLN A 472 -7.21 20.19 3.37
CA GLN A 472 -8.21 19.16 3.08
C GLN A 472 -7.59 17.76 2.98
N GLN A 473 -6.42 17.61 2.32
CA GLN A 473 -5.73 16.32 2.22
C GLN A 473 -5.24 15.85 3.59
N ASP A 474 -4.63 16.72 4.39
CA ASP A 474 -4.16 16.39 5.74
C ASP A 474 -5.30 15.88 6.65
N HIS A 475 -6.51 16.44 6.50
CA HIS A 475 -7.67 16.00 7.28
C HIS A 475 -8.20 14.63 6.84
N ARG A 476 -8.23 14.36 5.53
CA ARG A 476 -8.78 13.13 4.98
C ARG A 476 -7.79 11.95 4.99
N GLY A 477 -6.50 12.23 5.04
CA GLY A 477 -5.42 11.33 4.67
C GLY A 477 -5.10 11.46 3.19
N GLN A 478 -3.85 11.21 2.84
CA GLN A 478 -3.36 11.12 1.46
C GLN A 478 -3.15 9.66 1.10
N ASN A 479 -3.00 9.35 -0.19
CA ASN A 479 -2.48 8.06 -0.59
C ASN A 479 -1.04 7.88 -0.10
N GLU A 480 -0.67 6.64 0.20
CA GLU A 480 0.63 6.25 0.74
C GLU A 480 1.77 6.42 -0.27
N VAL A 481 1.47 6.29 -1.56
CA VAL A 481 2.43 6.35 -2.67
C VAL A 481 2.23 7.58 -3.56
N ASP A 482 1.80 8.71 -2.96
CA ASP A 482 1.53 9.96 -3.68
C ASP A 482 2.44 11.09 -3.17
N ILE A 483 2.47 12.20 -3.92
CA ILE A 483 3.20 13.41 -3.53
C ILE A 483 2.29 14.26 -2.64
N PRO A 484 2.65 14.51 -1.36
CA PRO A 484 1.81 15.28 -0.46
C PRO A 484 1.56 16.71 -0.97
N VAL A 485 0.31 17.14 -0.99
CA VAL A 485 -0.04 18.52 -1.37
C VAL A 485 0.61 19.53 -0.43
N ARG A 486 0.83 19.14 0.83
CA ARG A 486 1.56 19.94 1.81
C ARG A 486 3.03 20.15 1.41
N GLU A 487 3.68 19.15 0.81
CA GLU A 487 5.03 19.27 0.25
C GLU A 487 5.03 20.22 -0.96
N MET A 488 4.07 20.08 -1.87
CA MET A 488 3.89 20.99 -3.02
C MET A 488 3.66 22.45 -2.58
N TYR A 489 2.94 22.67 -1.47
CA TYR A 489 2.78 24.01 -0.90
C TYR A 489 4.13 24.56 -0.41
N GLY A 490 4.94 23.73 0.23
CA GLY A 490 6.32 24.07 0.58
C GLY A 490 7.15 24.47 -0.64
N ASP A 491 7.03 23.72 -1.74
CA ASP A 491 7.75 23.98 -3.00
C ASP A 491 7.35 25.33 -3.60
N MET A 492 6.05 25.64 -3.67
CA MET A 492 5.59 26.96 -4.16
C MET A 492 6.18 28.10 -3.31
N LEU A 493 6.15 27.98 -1.98
CA LEU A 493 6.72 28.97 -1.07
C LEU A 493 8.23 29.12 -1.25
N PHE A 494 8.95 28.00 -1.42
CA PHE A 494 10.39 28.03 -1.63
C PHE A 494 10.76 28.69 -2.96
N LEU A 495 10.03 28.38 -4.03
CA LEU A 495 10.18 29.01 -5.35
C LEU A 495 9.90 30.53 -5.32
N LEU A 496 9.07 30.99 -4.39
CA LEU A 496 8.78 32.40 -4.15
C LEU A 496 9.73 33.07 -3.14
N HIS A 497 10.87 32.44 -2.82
CA HIS A 497 11.86 32.97 -1.87
C HIS A 497 11.31 33.17 -0.45
N ARG A 498 10.35 32.31 -0.01
CA ARG A 498 9.77 32.33 1.34
C ARG A 498 10.20 31.08 2.15
N PRO A 499 11.52 30.85 2.37
CA PRO A 499 12.04 29.59 2.93
C PRO A 499 11.58 29.30 4.36
N ALA A 500 11.31 30.31 5.18
CA ALA A 500 10.84 30.13 6.55
C ALA A 500 9.42 29.50 6.58
N GLU A 501 8.55 29.93 5.68
CA GLU A 501 7.21 29.40 5.54
C GLU A 501 7.24 28.02 4.86
N ALA A 502 8.09 27.85 3.85
CA ALA A 502 8.31 26.56 3.20
C ALA A 502 8.76 25.49 4.20
N LEU A 503 9.73 25.80 5.07
CA LEU A 503 10.18 24.88 6.12
C LEU A 503 9.03 24.42 7.03
N THR A 504 8.10 25.31 7.35
CA THR A 504 6.92 24.95 8.15
C THR A 504 6.06 23.91 7.43
N GLN A 505 5.85 24.06 6.12
CA GLN A 505 5.06 23.12 5.34
C GLN A 505 5.78 21.77 5.20
N TYR A 506 7.07 21.75 4.91
CA TYR A 506 7.85 20.51 4.84
C TYR A 506 7.88 19.74 6.17
N ARG A 507 7.94 20.44 7.31
CA ARG A 507 7.84 19.79 8.62
C ARG A 507 6.50 19.08 8.80
N THR A 508 5.40 19.75 8.45
CA THR A 508 4.07 19.15 8.52
C THR A 508 3.95 17.97 7.56
N ALA A 509 4.45 18.10 6.32
CA ALA A 509 4.46 17.00 5.36
C ALA A 509 5.24 15.78 5.89
N LEU A 510 6.43 16.00 6.47
CA LEU A 510 7.27 14.93 7.02
C LEU A 510 6.72 14.29 8.31
N GLN A 511 5.78 14.93 9.01
CA GLN A 511 5.06 14.30 10.12
C GLN A 511 4.01 13.30 9.62
N LEU A 512 3.38 13.58 8.47
CA LEU A 512 2.34 12.75 7.85
C LEU A 512 2.91 11.71 6.88
N SER A 513 4.06 12.01 6.27
CA SER A 513 4.77 11.18 5.30
C SER A 513 6.26 11.19 5.61
N PRO A 514 6.69 10.46 6.65
CA PRO A 514 8.07 10.47 7.10
C PRO A 514 9.02 9.86 6.06
N ASN A 515 10.28 10.26 6.13
CA ASN A 515 11.36 9.70 5.31
C ASN A 515 11.21 9.89 3.79
N ARG A 516 10.36 10.83 3.34
CA ARG A 516 10.30 11.18 1.91
C ARG A 516 11.58 11.87 1.46
N TYR A 517 12.10 11.44 0.32
CA TYR A 517 13.34 11.96 -0.27
C TYR A 517 13.28 13.48 -0.49
N ASN A 518 12.30 13.94 -1.28
CA ASN A 518 12.15 15.35 -1.64
C ASN A 518 11.79 16.20 -0.42
N GLY A 519 10.91 15.71 0.46
CA GLY A 519 10.56 16.37 1.70
C GLY A 519 11.77 16.64 2.61
N LEU A 520 12.64 15.64 2.81
CA LEU A 520 13.85 15.76 3.62
C LEU A 520 14.86 16.72 2.99
N TYR A 521 15.11 16.60 1.69
CA TYR A 521 16.05 17.48 1.00
C TYR A 521 15.59 18.93 1.03
N ASN A 522 14.32 19.19 0.70
CA ASN A 522 13.76 20.52 0.64
C ASN A 522 13.62 21.16 2.03
N ALA A 523 13.31 20.39 3.08
CA ALA A 523 13.35 20.87 4.46
C ALA A 523 14.78 21.29 4.86
N GLY A 524 15.79 20.49 4.49
CA GLY A 524 17.21 20.81 4.70
C GLY A 524 17.59 22.13 4.03
N ARG A 525 17.28 22.32 2.74
CA ARG A 525 17.52 23.55 2.00
C ARG A 525 16.82 24.77 2.59
N ALA A 526 15.57 24.59 3.02
CA ALA A 526 14.81 25.68 3.62
C ALA A 526 15.39 26.10 4.97
N ALA A 527 15.82 25.12 5.80
CA ALA A 527 16.51 25.39 7.07
C ALA A 527 17.87 26.09 6.86
N GLU A 528 18.66 25.66 5.87
CA GLU A 528 19.92 26.28 5.48
C GLU A 528 19.71 27.74 5.07
N ALA A 529 18.72 28.01 4.21
CA ALA A 529 18.42 29.35 3.69
C ALA A 529 18.02 30.37 4.78
N ILE A 530 17.50 29.89 5.93
CA ILE A 530 17.12 30.77 7.06
C ILE A 530 18.14 30.75 8.21
N GLY A 531 19.33 30.17 7.99
CA GLY A 531 20.40 30.17 8.98
C GLY A 531 20.15 29.25 10.17
N LYS A 532 19.49 28.11 9.96
CA LYS A 532 19.28 27.03 10.96
C LYS A 532 20.15 25.81 10.65
N PRO A 533 21.47 25.91 10.85
CA PRO A 533 22.41 24.90 10.38
C PRO A 533 22.25 23.53 11.06
N ASP A 534 21.86 23.47 12.33
CA ASP A 534 21.65 22.21 13.03
C ASP A 534 20.43 21.47 12.51
N GLU A 535 19.36 22.21 12.25
CA GLU A 535 18.15 21.66 11.68
C GLU A 535 18.38 21.18 10.24
N ALA A 536 19.12 21.93 9.42
CA ALA A 536 19.52 21.52 8.08
C ALA A 536 20.35 20.23 8.13
N SER A 537 21.32 20.14 9.06
CA SER A 537 22.13 18.94 9.26
C SER A 537 21.29 17.71 9.62
N ASN A 538 20.26 17.89 10.45
CA ASN A 538 19.38 16.79 10.83
C ASN A 538 18.62 16.23 9.61
N TYR A 539 18.02 17.09 8.78
CA TYR A 539 17.32 16.65 7.57
C TYR A 539 18.27 16.00 6.55
N TYR A 540 19.44 16.60 6.30
CA TYR A 540 20.41 16.02 5.37
C TYR A 540 20.97 14.70 5.87
N SER A 541 21.22 14.55 7.18
CA SER A 541 21.65 13.28 7.77
C SER A 541 20.57 12.21 7.64
N GLN A 542 19.31 12.58 7.82
CA GLN A 542 18.18 11.67 7.65
C GLN A 542 18.03 11.25 6.18
N LEU A 543 18.18 12.18 5.23
CA LEU A 543 18.19 11.89 3.80
C LEU A 543 19.31 10.88 3.45
N LEU A 544 20.54 11.12 3.92
CA LEU A 544 21.67 10.21 3.69
C LEU A 544 21.39 8.82 4.27
N LYS A 545 20.78 8.75 5.46
CA LYS A 545 20.39 7.47 6.06
C LYS A 545 19.34 6.73 5.21
N VAL A 546 18.29 7.44 4.76
CA VAL A 546 17.22 6.86 3.93
C VAL A 546 17.76 6.34 2.59
N THR A 547 18.73 7.04 2.01
CA THR A 547 19.33 6.70 0.72
C THR A 547 20.57 5.81 0.85
N ASN A 548 20.82 5.22 2.01
CA ASN A 548 22.03 4.43 2.28
C ASN A 548 23.31 5.16 1.79
N ASP A 549 23.48 6.41 2.22
CA ASP A 549 24.57 7.30 1.78
C ASP A 549 24.65 7.49 0.26
N GLY A 550 23.55 7.24 -0.46
CA GLY A 550 23.46 7.42 -1.92
C GLY A 550 24.34 6.46 -2.72
N VAL A 551 24.48 5.23 -2.27
CA VAL A 551 25.27 4.19 -2.94
C VAL A 551 24.72 3.88 -4.34
N ASN A 552 23.38 3.92 -4.49
CA ASN A 552 22.68 3.54 -5.73
C ASN A 552 22.25 4.73 -6.59
N THR A 553 22.72 5.95 -6.28
CA THR A 553 22.26 7.14 -6.99
C THR A 553 23.39 8.11 -7.35
N HIS A 554 23.13 8.86 -8.42
CA HIS A 554 23.92 10.03 -8.80
C HIS A 554 23.13 11.34 -8.64
N ARG A 555 22.00 11.33 -7.92
CA ARG A 555 21.18 12.52 -7.71
C ARG A 555 22.01 13.63 -7.01
N PRO A 556 21.99 14.87 -7.55
CA PRO A 556 22.80 15.96 -7.03
C PRO A 556 22.42 16.36 -5.59
N GLU A 557 21.19 16.10 -5.19
CA GLU A 557 20.64 16.37 -3.86
C GLU A 557 21.42 15.61 -2.77
N VAL A 558 21.68 14.31 -2.99
CA VAL A 558 22.44 13.46 -2.06
C VAL A 558 23.88 13.95 -1.95
N SER A 559 24.48 14.31 -3.08
CA SER A 559 25.84 14.88 -3.11
C SER A 559 25.90 16.23 -2.36
N SER A 560 24.88 17.06 -2.53
CA SER A 560 24.76 18.36 -1.84
C SER A 560 24.61 18.20 -0.34
N ALA A 561 23.74 17.27 0.11
CA ALA A 561 23.53 16.95 1.52
C ALA A 561 24.83 16.43 2.16
N ARG A 562 25.54 15.50 1.52
CA ARG A 562 26.82 14.97 1.98
C ARG A 562 27.87 16.07 2.11
N ASN A 563 28.02 16.92 1.09
CA ASN A 563 28.96 18.03 1.11
C ASN A 563 28.68 19.03 2.25
N TYR A 564 27.39 19.29 2.51
CA TYR A 564 26.99 20.15 3.61
C TYR A 564 27.40 19.58 4.98
N ILE A 565 27.12 18.32 5.24
CA ILE A 565 27.50 17.64 6.48
C ILE A 565 29.01 17.62 6.66
N GLN A 566 29.78 17.24 5.62
CA GLN A 566 31.25 17.20 5.68
C GLN A 566 31.87 18.57 5.97
N LYS A 567 31.38 19.64 5.35
CA LYS A 567 31.86 21.00 5.62
C LYS A 567 31.63 21.42 7.07
N ARG A 568 30.48 21.07 7.66
CA ARG A 568 30.19 21.38 9.06
C ARG A 568 31.10 20.62 10.01
N GLN A 569 31.29 19.32 9.80
CA GLN A 569 32.22 18.51 10.59
C GLN A 569 33.66 19.04 10.54
N ALA A 570 34.12 19.47 9.35
CA ALA A 570 35.45 20.05 9.18
C ALA A 570 35.61 21.42 9.88
N SER A 571 34.53 22.17 10.06
CA SER A 571 34.54 23.47 10.76
C SER A 571 34.35 23.36 12.28
N GLY A 572 34.20 22.14 12.81
CA GLY A 572 34.03 21.91 14.27
C GLY A 572 32.68 22.40 14.82
N LEU A 573 31.69 22.59 13.95
CA LEU A 573 30.35 23.09 14.24
C LEU A 573 29.31 21.96 14.22
#